data_a9d439aeb72034d5254155e51dc3d56b
#
_entry.id   a9d439aeb72034d5254155e51dc3d56b
#
_cell.length_a   1.000
_cell.length_b   1.000
_cell.length_c   1.000
_cell.angle_alpha   90.00
_cell.angle_beta   90.00
_cell.angle_gamma   90.00
#
_symmetry.space_group_name_H-M   'P 1'
#
loop_
_entity.id
_entity.type
_entity.pdbx_description
1 polymer ?
#
loop_
_entity_poly.entity_id
_entity_poly.type
_entity_poly.pdbx_seq_one_letter_code
_entity_poly.pdbx_strand_id
1 'polypeptide(L)'
;MGNVLTSLPVGERVGIAFSGGLDTSVAVAWMREKGAIPCAYTADLGQPDEPDLSGVPGRAREYGAEIARLVDCREELVHEGLVALQCGAFHITTAGKTYFNTTPLGRAVTGTMLVRAMQEDGVDVWGDGSTYKGNDIERFYRY
;
A
#
# COMPACT_ATOMS: atom_id res chain seq x y z
N MET A 1 3.41 8.23 16.64
CA MET A 1 2.62 8.89 15.59
C MET A 1 3.57 9.33 14.49
N GLY A 2 3.31 8.90 13.24
CA GLY A 2 4.09 9.35 12.10
C GLY A 2 3.94 10.87 11.90
N ASN A 3 4.99 11.50 11.36
CA ASN A 3 4.95 12.92 11.04
C ASN A 3 4.50 13.06 9.57
N VAL A 4 3.43 13.80 9.33
CA VAL A 4 2.98 14.10 7.96
C VAL A 4 3.85 15.20 7.39
N LEU A 5 4.58 14.89 6.31
CA LEU A 5 5.43 15.86 5.64
C LEU A 5 4.59 16.87 4.86
N THR A 6 4.98 18.14 4.95
CA THR A 6 4.32 19.24 4.21
C THR A 6 4.95 19.50 2.84
N SER A 7 6.08 18.87 2.57
CA SER A 7 6.82 18.98 1.30
C SER A 7 7.49 17.65 0.96
N LEU A 8 7.71 17.41 -0.33
CA LEU A 8 8.42 16.24 -0.79
C LEU A 8 9.89 16.30 -0.33
N PRO A 9 10.46 15.23 0.27
CA PRO A 9 11.85 15.20 0.71
C PRO A 9 12.77 14.99 -0.50
N VAL A 10 13.40 16.06 -0.95
CA VAL A 10 14.33 16.03 -2.10
C VAL A 10 15.62 15.30 -1.73
N GLY A 11 16.06 14.38 -2.59
CA GLY A 11 17.26 13.56 -2.37
C GLY A 11 17.09 12.37 -1.42
N GLU A 12 15.90 12.18 -0.86
CA GLU A 12 15.63 11.06 0.03
C GLU A 12 14.80 9.96 -0.67
N ARG A 13 14.92 8.74 -0.16
CA ARG A 13 14.08 7.61 -0.59
C ARG A 13 12.67 7.74 -0.02
N VAL A 14 11.69 7.63 -0.90
CA VAL A 14 10.26 7.66 -0.55
C VAL A 14 9.61 6.37 -1.02
N GLY A 15 9.17 5.57 -0.08
CA GLY A 15 8.39 4.37 -0.36
C GLY A 15 6.97 4.74 -0.77
N ILE A 16 6.46 4.08 -1.80
CA ILE A 16 5.07 4.25 -2.25
C ILE A 16 4.37 2.89 -2.34
N ALA A 17 3.16 2.80 -1.75
CA ALA A 17 2.26 1.69 -2.01
C ALA A 17 1.79 1.76 -3.46
N PHE A 18 2.39 0.94 -4.31
CA PHE A 18 2.25 0.99 -5.77
C PHE A 18 1.28 -0.09 -6.26
N SER A 19 0.16 0.34 -6.82
CA SER A 19 -0.86 -0.57 -7.35
C SER A 19 -0.67 -0.93 -8.82
N GLY A 20 0.24 -0.26 -9.54
CA GLY A 20 0.36 -0.37 -10.99
C GLY A 20 -0.68 0.44 -11.78
N GLY A 21 -1.63 1.08 -11.10
CA GLY A 21 -2.62 1.97 -11.72
C GLY A 21 -2.05 3.36 -12.08
N LEU A 22 -2.88 4.15 -12.76
CA LEU A 22 -2.49 5.47 -13.27
C LEU A 22 -2.00 6.41 -12.16
N ASP A 23 -2.74 6.52 -11.07
CA ASP A 23 -2.43 7.49 -10.00
C ASP A 23 -1.08 7.24 -9.35
N THR A 24 -0.78 5.98 -9.02
CA THR A 24 0.50 5.61 -8.40
C THR A 24 1.66 5.70 -9.39
N SER A 25 1.42 5.43 -10.68
CA SER A 25 2.43 5.60 -11.74
C SER A 25 2.80 7.08 -11.92
N VAL A 26 1.80 7.96 -11.96
CA VAL A 26 2.01 9.42 -12.00
C VAL A 26 2.74 9.90 -10.75
N ALA A 27 2.39 9.37 -9.57
CA ALA A 27 3.05 9.74 -8.31
C ALA A 27 4.54 9.39 -8.33
N VAL A 28 4.92 8.20 -8.81
CA VAL A 28 6.33 7.77 -8.95
C VAL A 28 7.08 8.72 -9.90
N ALA A 29 6.52 8.98 -11.09
CA ALA A 29 7.15 9.87 -12.07
C ALA A 29 7.31 11.31 -11.54
N TRP A 30 6.27 11.82 -10.86
CA TRP A 30 6.28 13.14 -10.25
C TRP A 30 7.31 13.26 -9.11
N MET A 31 7.41 12.26 -8.22
CA MET A 31 8.40 12.24 -7.15
C MET A 31 9.81 12.32 -7.72
N ARG A 32 10.10 11.52 -8.77
CA ARG A 32 11.38 11.54 -9.46
C ARG A 32 11.68 12.91 -10.10
N GLU A 33 10.70 13.48 -10.82
CA GLU A 33 10.84 14.81 -11.44
C GLU A 33 11.17 15.89 -10.40
N LYS A 34 10.58 15.79 -9.21
CA LYS A 34 10.80 16.74 -8.11
C LYS A 34 12.05 16.45 -7.28
N GLY A 35 12.83 15.43 -7.64
CA GLY A 35 14.13 15.13 -7.03
C GLY A 35 14.11 14.23 -5.80
N ALA A 36 12.99 13.62 -5.47
CA ALA A 36 12.95 12.50 -4.54
C ALA A 36 13.36 11.19 -5.23
N ILE A 37 13.66 10.16 -4.47
CA ILE A 37 14.03 8.83 -4.95
C ILE A 37 12.88 7.86 -4.67
N PRO A 38 11.96 7.62 -5.63
CA PRO A 38 10.81 6.77 -5.39
C PRO A 38 11.19 5.30 -5.31
N CYS A 39 10.62 4.60 -4.31
CA CYS A 39 10.76 3.17 -4.07
C CYS A 39 9.35 2.55 -4.05
N ALA A 40 9.03 1.71 -5.03
CA ALA A 40 7.69 1.16 -5.22
C ALA A 40 7.54 -0.20 -4.54
N TYR A 41 6.48 -0.37 -3.76
CA TYR A 41 6.15 -1.60 -3.07
C TYR A 41 4.73 -2.02 -3.43
N THR A 42 4.59 -3.20 -4.02
CA THR A 42 3.30 -3.76 -4.43
C THR A 42 2.94 -4.93 -3.54
N ALA A 43 1.77 -4.91 -2.92
CA ALA A 43 1.29 -6.03 -2.12
C ALA A 43 0.64 -7.10 -3.00
N ASP A 44 1.08 -8.35 -2.84
CA ASP A 44 0.38 -9.53 -3.34
C ASP A 44 -0.54 -10.07 -2.23
N LEU A 45 -1.82 -9.81 -2.36
CA LEU A 45 -2.88 -10.30 -1.48
C LEU A 45 -3.64 -11.48 -2.10
N GLY A 46 -3.21 -11.97 -3.27
CA GLY A 46 -3.95 -12.95 -4.07
C GLY A 46 -5.14 -12.33 -4.82
N GLN A 47 -5.12 -11.02 -5.09
CA GLN A 47 -6.18 -10.30 -5.79
C GLN A 47 -6.29 -10.76 -7.26
N PRO A 48 -7.53 -10.97 -7.78
CA PRO A 48 -7.72 -11.47 -9.15
C PRO A 48 -7.80 -10.36 -10.20
N ASP A 49 -7.79 -9.10 -9.82
CA ASP A 49 -8.03 -7.93 -10.68
C ASP A 49 -6.78 -7.45 -11.45
N GLU A 50 -5.58 -7.91 -11.09
CA GLU A 50 -4.35 -7.65 -11.84
C GLU A 50 -3.87 -8.96 -12.53
N PRO A 51 -4.02 -9.06 -13.85
CA PRO A 51 -3.69 -10.30 -14.58
C PRO A 51 -2.19 -10.59 -14.66
N ASP A 52 -1.34 -9.57 -14.51
CA ASP A 52 0.12 -9.68 -14.49
C ASP A 52 0.72 -8.94 -13.29
N LEU A 53 0.49 -9.49 -12.12
CA LEU A 53 1.02 -8.94 -10.87
C LEU A 53 2.56 -8.96 -10.84
N SER A 54 3.17 -9.97 -11.46
CA SER A 54 4.62 -10.09 -11.53
C SER A 54 5.29 -8.99 -12.36
N GLY A 55 4.60 -8.43 -13.33
CA GLY A 55 5.06 -7.31 -14.17
C GLY A 55 4.94 -5.94 -13.51
N VAL A 56 4.16 -5.80 -12.41
CA VAL A 56 3.95 -4.51 -11.75
C VAL A 56 5.26 -3.84 -11.30
N PRO A 57 6.24 -4.53 -10.68
CA PRO A 57 7.53 -3.91 -10.34
C PRO A 57 8.31 -3.41 -11.56
N GLY A 58 8.21 -4.11 -12.71
CA GLY A 58 8.80 -3.67 -13.97
C GLY A 58 8.24 -2.31 -14.41
N ARG A 59 6.91 -2.19 -14.41
CA ARG A 59 6.21 -0.93 -14.72
C ARG A 59 6.65 0.22 -13.79
N ALA A 60 6.80 -0.05 -12.49
CA ALA A 60 7.27 0.98 -11.54
C ALA A 60 8.67 1.51 -11.89
N ARG A 61 9.57 0.63 -12.33
CA ARG A 61 10.92 1.03 -12.78
C ARG A 61 10.90 1.86 -14.06
N GLU A 62 10.00 1.58 -14.98
CA GLU A 62 9.81 2.39 -16.20
C GLU A 62 9.43 3.83 -15.86
N TYR A 63 8.63 4.05 -14.81
CA TYR A 63 8.29 5.38 -14.29
C TYR A 63 9.39 6.01 -13.42
N GLY A 64 10.45 5.26 -13.12
CA GLY A 64 11.65 5.79 -12.47
C GLY A 64 11.80 5.42 -11.00
N ALA A 65 11.14 4.40 -10.51
CA ALA A 65 11.40 3.85 -9.19
C ALA A 65 12.82 3.24 -9.12
N GLU A 66 13.59 3.58 -8.10
CA GLU A 66 14.93 3.00 -7.82
C GLU A 66 14.78 1.57 -7.31
N ILE A 67 13.89 1.37 -6.37
CA ILE A 67 13.50 0.06 -5.84
C ILE A 67 12.09 -0.24 -6.33
N ALA A 68 11.84 -1.50 -6.74
CA ALA A 68 10.49 -1.96 -7.03
C ALA A 68 10.37 -3.41 -6.59
N ARG A 69 9.50 -3.67 -5.59
CA ARG A 69 9.30 -4.98 -4.97
C ARG A 69 7.84 -5.41 -5.04
N LEU A 70 7.64 -6.69 -5.32
CA LEU A 70 6.39 -7.40 -5.07
C LEU A 70 6.53 -8.07 -3.70
N VAL A 71 5.67 -7.74 -2.76
CA VAL A 71 5.68 -8.23 -1.39
C VAL A 71 4.56 -9.25 -1.23
N ASP A 72 4.89 -10.49 -0.94
CA ASP A 72 3.90 -11.54 -0.68
C ASP A 72 3.25 -11.31 0.70
N CYS A 73 1.97 -10.96 0.68
CA CYS A 73 1.16 -10.66 1.86
C CYS A 73 0.08 -11.72 2.11
N ARG A 74 0.05 -12.81 1.32
CA ARG A 74 -1.06 -13.78 1.33
C ARG A 74 -1.17 -14.54 2.63
N GLU A 75 -0.05 -15.00 3.18
CA GLU A 75 -0.03 -15.74 4.45
C GLU A 75 -0.50 -14.85 5.60
N GLU A 76 0.04 -13.62 5.70
CA GLU A 76 -0.37 -12.65 6.71
C GLU A 76 -1.86 -12.30 6.60
N LEU A 77 -2.36 -12.11 5.36
CA LEU A 77 -3.78 -11.84 5.14
C LEU A 77 -4.67 -12.98 5.63
N VAL A 78 -4.29 -14.24 5.39
CA VAL A 78 -5.02 -15.41 5.88
C VAL A 78 -5.00 -15.48 7.40
N HIS A 79 -3.83 -15.28 8.01
CA HIS A 79 -3.67 -15.29 9.46
C HIS A 79 -4.56 -14.24 10.14
N GLU A 80 -4.43 -12.98 9.73
CA GLU A 80 -5.23 -11.87 10.25
C GLU A 80 -6.73 -12.05 9.96
N GLY A 81 -7.07 -12.60 8.79
CA GLY A 81 -8.43 -12.94 8.43
C GLY A 81 -9.06 -13.98 9.37
N LEU A 82 -8.32 -15.01 9.75
CA LEU A 82 -8.78 -16.03 10.70
C LEU A 82 -9.00 -15.45 12.09
N VAL A 83 -8.09 -14.59 12.57
CA VAL A 83 -8.24 -13.88 13.84
C VAL A 83 -9.48 -12.99 13.82
N ALA A 84 -9.68 -12.22 12.73
CA ALA A 84 -10.84 -11.36 12.58
C ALA A 84 -12.17 -12.17 12.57
N LEU A 85 -12.21 -13.33 11.91
CA LEU A 85 -13.36 -14.23 11.92
C LEU A 85 -13.67 -14.76 13.33
N GLN A 86 -12.65 -15.16 14.08
CA GLN A 86 -12.81 -15.63 15.46
C GLN A 86 -13.38 -14.55 16.38
N CYS A 87 -13.05 -13.29 16.13
CA CYS A 87 -13.58 -12.15 16.86
C CYS A 87 -14.95 -11.66 16.36
N GLY A 88 -15.51 -12.26 15.31
CA GLY A 88 -16.78 -11.81 14.72
C GLY A 88 -16.69 -10.44 14.00
N ALA A 89 -15.50 -10.02 13.60
CA ALA A 89 -15.23 -8.67 13.10
C ALA A 89 -15.90 -8.32 11.78
N PHE A 90 -16.35 -9.31 11.01
CA PHE A 90 -16.97 -9.09 9.69
C PHE A 90 -18.49 -9.00 9.71
N HIS A 91 -19.13 -9.10 10.86
CA HIS A 91 -20.59 -9.01 10.98
C HIS A 91 -21.05 -7.55 10.96
N ILE A 92 -21.03 -6.96 9.77
CA ILE A 92 -21.53 -5.60 9.56
C ILE A 92 -22.94 -5.68 8.97
N THR A 93 -23.90 -5.04 9.64
CA THR A 93 -25.26 -4.91 9.13
C THR A 93 -25.52 -3.44 8.74
N THR A 94 -25.79 -3.22 7.47
CA THR A 94 -26.17 -1.89 6.94
C THR A 94 -27.51 -1.99 6.25
N ALA A 95 -28.47 -1.18 6.65
CA ALA A 95 -29.84 -1.18 6.11
C ALA A 95 -30.51 -2.57 6.15
N GLY A 96 -30.30 -3.34 7.21
CA GLY A 96 -30.84 -4.69 7.39
C GLY A 96 -30.18 -5.80 6.58
N LYS A 97 -29.09 -5.50 5.85
CA LYS A 97 -28.31 -6.49 5.12
C LYS A 97 -26.95 -6.69 5.75
N THR A 98 -26.59 -7.93 6.03
CA THR A 98 -25.23 -8.28 6.48
C THR A 98 -24.32 -8.42 5.27
N TYR A 99 -23.14 -7.80 5.33
CA TYR A 99 -22.10 -7.98 4.32
C TYR A 99 -20.72 -8.05 4.97
N PHE A 100 -19.78 -8.67 4.25
CA PHE A 100 -18.39 -8.77 4.69
C PHE A 100 -17.56 -7.63 4.12
N ASN A 101 -17.09 -6.72 4.96
CA ASN A 101 -16.17 -5.67 4.54
C ASN A 101 -14.72 -6.05 4.91
N THR A 102 -14.01 -6.62 3.95
CA THR A 102 -12.61 -7.04 4.13
C THR A 102 -11.60 -5.94 3.80
N THR A 103 -12.03 -4.81 3.26
CA THR A 103 -11.14 -3.70 2.87
C THR A 103 -10.26 -3.19 4.03
N PRO A 104 -10.79 -2.97 5.27
CA PRO A 104 -9.94 -2.54 6.38
C PRO A 104 -8.83 -3.54 6.71
N LEU A 105 -9.14 -4.84 6.68
CA LEU A 105 -8.16 -5.91 6.91
C LEU A 105 -7.06 -5.88 5.84
N GLY A 106 -7.44 -5.84 4.57
CA GLY A 106 -6.48 -5.76 3.47
C GLY A 106 -5.56 -4.55 3.57
N ARG A 107 -6.08 -3.40 4.01
CA ARG A 107 -5.25 -2.19 4.19
C ARG A 107 -4.31 -2.30 5.39
N ALA A 108 -4.72 -2.92 6.49
CA ALA A 108 -3.85 -3.17 7.65
C ALA A 108 -2.68 -4.09 7.27
N VAL A 109 -2.97 -5.21 6.62
CA VAL A 109 -1.93 -6.15 6.14
C VAL A 109 -1.01 -5.47 5.13
N THR A 110 -1.55 -4.78 4.12
CA THR A 110 -0.76 -4.04 3.14
C THR A 110 0.17 -3.05 3.83
N GLY A 111 -0.36 -2.17 4.69
CA GLY A 111 0.45 -1.16 5.38
C GLY A 111 1.59 -1.78 6.18
N THR A 112 1.28 -2.78 7.01
CA THR A 112 2.28 -3.45 7.87
C THR A 112 3.37 -4.15 7.04
N MET A 113 2.99 -4.91 6.01
CA MET A 113 3.95 -5.70 5.23
C MET A 113 4.81 -4.83 4.32
N LEU A 114 4.24 -3.78 3.72
CA LEU A 114 5.03 -2.87 2.89
C LEU A 114 5.99 -2.02 3.75
N VAL A 115 5.59 -1.58 4.94
CA VAL A 115 6.49 -0.87 5.86
C VAL A 115 7.65 -1.78 6.31
N ARG A 116 7.40 -3.06 6.60
CA ARG A 116 8.48 -4.03 6.88
C ARG A 116 9.47 -4.13 5.72
N ALA A 117 8.96 -4.26 4.48
CA ALA A 117 9.82 -4.31 3.30
C ALA A 117 10.60 -2.99 3.08
N MET A 118 10.00 -1.85 3.37
CA MET A 118 10.68 -0.55 3.35
C MET A 118 11.81 -0.48 4.38
N GLN A 119 11.58 -0.96 5.60
CA GLN A 119 12.61 -1.00 6.66
C GLN A 119 13.80 -1.87 6.26
N GLU A 120 13.56 -3.03 5.61
CA GLU A 120 14.62 -3.89 5.07
C GLU A 120 15.49 -3.16 4.03
N ASP A 121 14.89 -2.26 3.24
CA ASP A 121 15.55 -1.50 2.18
C ASP A 121 16.09 -0.14 2.67
N GLY A 122 15.93 0.19 3.96
CA GLY A 122 16.36 1.48 4.53
C GLY A 122 15.57 2.67 3.98
N VAL A 123 14.24 2.51 3.84
CA VAL A 123 13.32 3.55 3.35
C VAL A 123 12.38 3.94 4.49
N ASP A 124 12.50 5.18 4.97
CA ASP A 124 11.82 5.66 6.18
C ASP A 124 10.62 6.58 5.91
N VAL A 125 10.42 6.98 4.66
CA VAL A 125 9.32 7.87 4.27
C VAL A 125 8.27 7.09 3.50
N TRP A 126 7.04 7.06 4.02
CA TRP A 126 5.88 6.41 3.39
C TRP A 126 5.10 7.39 2.52
N GLY A 127 4.65 6.91 1.38
CA GLY A 127 3.68 7.56 0.50
C GLY A 127 2.65 6.57 -0.03
N ASP A 128 1.46 7.04 -0.28
CA ASP A 128 0.41 6.26 -0.93
C ASP A 128 -0.45 7.14 -1.84
N GLY A 129 -1.24 6.50 -2.70
CA GLY A 129 -2.14 7.16 -3.63
C GLY A 129 -3.55 7.43 -3.06
N SER A 130 -3.71 7.49 -1.75
CA SER A 130 -5.02 7.70 -1.13
C SER A 130 -5.58 9.07 -1.44
N THR A 131 -6.87 9.11 -1.78
CA THR A 131 -7.58 10.37 -2.06
C THR A 131 -7.82 11.13 -0.76
N TYR A 132 -7.56 12.43 -0.76
CA TYR A 132 -7.87 13.32 0.35
C TYR A 132 -9.33 13.18 0.80
N LYS A 133 -9.54 13.00 2.10
CA LYS A 133 -10.83 12.66 2.74
C LYS A 133 -11.35 11.25 2.44
N GLY A 134 -10.57 10.39 1.79
CA GLY A 134 -10.90 8.98 1.67
C GLY A 134 -10.57 8.18 2.93
N ASN A 135 -11.26 7.06 3.13
CA ASN A 135 -11.05 6.19 4.29
C ASN A 135 -9.65 5.58 4.36
N ASP A 136 -8.95 5.46 3.24
CA ASP A 136 -7.65 4.82 3.18
C ASP A 136 -6.53 5.67 3.81
N ILE A 137 -6.65 7.01 3.76
CA ILE A 137 -5.74 7.90 4.50
C ILE A 137 -5.74 7.55 5.99
N GLU A 138 -6.92 7.46 6.60
CA GLU A 138 -7.04 7.09 8.02
C GLU A 138 -6.53 5.69 8.32
N ARG A 139 -6.74 4.75 7.41
CA ARG A 139 -6.31 3.36 7.56
C ARG A 139 -4.79 3.24 7.54
N PHE A 140 -4.12 3.82 6.54
CA PHE A 140 -2.66 3.80 6.47
C PHE A 140 -1.98 4.64 7.55
N TYR A 141 -2.63 5.73 8.02
CA TYR A 141 -2.09 6.52 9.13
C TYR A 141 -2.10 5.78 10.46
N ARG A 142 -2.96 4.78 10.64
CA ARG A 142 -3.10 4.02 11.90
C ARG A 142 -2.17 2.83 12.00
N TYR A 143 -1.73 2.29 10.90
CA TYR A 143 -0.89 1.10 10.83
C TYR A 143 0.54 1.44 10.41
#